data_1817d2a5bd9e73c69351a276548afae1
#
_entry.id   1817d2a5bd9e73c69351a276548afae1
#
_cell.length_a   1.000
_cell.length_b   1.000
_cell.length_c   1.000
_cell.angle_alpha   90.00
_cell.angle_beta   90.00
_cell.angle_gamma   90.00
#
_symmetry.space_group_name_H-M   'P 1'
#
loop_
_entity.id
_entity.type
_entity.pdbx_description
1 polymer ?
#
loop_
_entity_poly.entity_id
_entity_poly.type
_entity_poly.pdbx_seq_one_letter_code
_entity_poly.pdbx_strand_id
1 'polypeptide(L)'
;MHPGVNGKKFPDKPAVIMAGSEKVITHGELNELSNQGAHLFRSLGLKPGDSIAIMLENHFLFFPIIFAAWRSGLRYTTISWRLQPSEVEYIVKDCEAKILITSKFLEETAKDLNKVLDGVHKFMLDGDTDGYESYEQAIEGMSKDVIEDECQGGSMLYSSGTTGKPKGVKRELPLTPLPYEAGEEDPGLARVLLLYGA
;
A
#
# COMPACT_ATOMS: atom_id res chain seq x y z
N MET A 1 9.48 1.84 11.91
CA MET A 1 10.72 1.76 11.10
C MET A 1 10.45 2.44 9.77
N HIS A 2 11.11 3.58 9.49
CA HIS A 2 10.88 4.40 8.29
C HIS A 2 11.78 3.91 7.14
N PRO A 3 11.24 3.67 5.89
CA PRO A 3 12.05 3.21 4.77
C PRO A 3 13.26 4.10 4.48
N GLY A 4 13.10 5.43 4.59
CA GLY A 4 14.18 6.39 4.37
C GLY A 4 15.32 6.30 5.38
N VAL A 5 15.06 5.94 6.63
CA VAL A 5 16.11 5.74 7.65
C VAL A 5 16.95 4.51 7.30
N ASN A 6 16.31 3.39 7.02
CA ASN A 6 17.01 2.17 6.66
C ASN A 6 17.64 2.23 5.28
N GLY A 7 17.00 2.88 4.31
CA GLY A 7 17.56 3.10 2.99
C GLY A 7 18.85 3.92 3.01
N LYS A 8 18.98 4.90 3.92
CA LYS A 8 20.22 5.64 4.13
C LYS A 8 21.28 4.82 4.88
N LYS A 9 20.88 4.09 5.93
CA LYS A 9 21.81 3.40 6.83
C LYS A 9 22.31 2.06 6.27
N PHE A 10 21.46 1.36 5.52
CA PHE A 10 21.73 0.02 5.04
C PHE A 10 21.18 -0.19 3.61
N PRO A 11 21.58 0.63 2.61
CA PRO A 11 20.95 0.65 1.29
C PRO A 11 20.94 -0.72 0.61
N ASP A 12 22.01 -1.47 0.72
CA ASP A 12 22.21 -2.75 0.02
C ASP A 12 21.71 -3.97 0.80
N LYS A 13 21.25 -3.79 2.06
CA LYS A 13 20.69 -4.93 2.80
C LYS A 13 19.31 -5.33 2.28
N PRO A 14 19.03 -6.64 2.19
CA PRO A 14 17.69 -7.12 1.87
C PRO A 14 16.64 -6.60 2.85
N ALA A 15 15.56 -6.01 2.31
CA ALA A 15 14.39 -5.57 3.04
C ALA A 15 13.20 -6.52 2.80
N VAL A 16 13.06 -7.04 1.58
CA VAL A 16 12.03 -7.99 1.20
C VAL A 16 12.69 -9.13 0.41
N ILE A 17 12.39 -10.36 0.78
CA ILE A 17 12.86 -11.57 0.08
C ILE A 17 11.64 -12.42 -0.25
N MET A 18 11.42 -12.70 -1.53
CA MET A 18 10.35 -13.58 -2.00
C MET A 18 10.82 -15.04 -1.97
N ALA A 19 10.28 -15.85 -1.08
CA ALA A 19 10.70 -17.22 -0.88
C ALA A 19 10.61 -18.14 -2.13
N GLY A 20 9.64 -17.87 -3.02
CA GLY A 20 9.43 -18.71 -4.21
C GLY A 20 10.32 -18.35 -5.41
N SER A 21 10.59 -17.04 -5.61
CA SER A 21 11.35 -16.53 -6.75
C SER A 21 12.76 -16.06 -6.39
N GLU A 22 13.08 -16.05 -5.10
CA GLU A 22 14.34 -15.47 -4.55
C GLU A 22 14.54 -13.99 -4.92
N LYS A 23 13.49 -13.32 -5.43
CA LYS A 23 13.54 -11.89 -5.76
C LYS A 23 13.76 -11.09 -4.48
N VAL A 24 14.73 -10.20 -4.50
CA VAL A 24 15.12 -9.36 -3.36
C VAL A 24 14.82 -7.90 -3.69
N ILE A 25 14.29 -7.16 -2.72
CA ILE A 25 14.29 -5.71 -2.69
C ILE A 25 15.16 -5.27 -1.53
N THR A 26 16.14 -4.43 -1.78
CA THR A 26 16.99 -3.84 -0.74
C THR A 26 16.26 -2.71 -0.01
N HIS A 27 16.83 -2.23 1.12
CA HIS A 27 16.27 -1.07 1.82
C HIS A 27 16.34 0.21 0.99
N GLY A 28 17.36 0.37 0.15
CA GLY A 28 17.49 1.48 -0.79
C GLY A 28 16.36 1.44 -1.81
N GLU A 29 16.17 0.31 -2.49
CA GLU A 29 15.11 0.11 -3.47
C GLU A 29 13.71 0.24 -2.86
N LEU A 30 13.49 -0.28 -1.64
CA LEU A 30 12.23 -0.13 -0.92
C LEU A 30 11.90 1.35 -0.68
N ASN A 31 12.91 2.15 -0.28
CA ASN A 31 12.74 3.58 -0.10
C ASN A 31 12.42 4.29 -1.41
N GLU A 32 13.17 4.02 -2.49
CA GLU A 32 12.95 4.61 -3.81
C GLU A 32 11.55 4.27 -4.36
N LEU A 33 11.17 2.99 -4.37
CA LEU A 33 9.87 2.53 -4.86
C LEU A 33 8.71 3.13 -4.05
N SER A 34 8.87 3.25 -2.73
CA SER A 34 7.84 3.87 -1.91
C SER A 34 7.74 5.39 -2.12
N ASN A 35 8.84 6.08 -2.45
CA ASN A 35 8.80 7.48 -2.86
C ASN A 35 8.07 7.64 -4.19
N GLN A 36 8.41 6.84 -5.19
CA GLN A 36 7.76 6.86 -6.51
C GLN A 36 6.24 6.63 -6.38
N GLY A 37 5.82 5.64 -5.59
CA GLY A 37 4.40 5.41 -5.30
C GLY A 37 3.73 6.59 -4.58
N ALA A 38 4.43 7.25 -3.65
CA ALA A 38 3.91 8.45 -2.98
C ALA A 38 3.71 9.62 -3.95
N HIS A 39 4.66 9.85 -4.86
CA HIS A 39 4.51 10.84 -5.93
C HIS A 39 3.35 10.51 -6.88
N LEU A 40 3.17 9.23 -7.25
CA LEU A 40 2.02 8.80 -8.04
C LEU A 40 0.71 9.14 -7.32
N PHE A 41 0.59 8.83 -6.03
CA PHE A 41 -0.64 9.14 -5.27
C PHE A 41 -0.92 10.64 -5.22
N ARG A 42 0.11 11.48 -5.06
CA ARG A 42 -0.04 12.95 -5.10
C ARG A 42 -0.43 13.45 -6.48
N SER A 43 0.13 12.90 -7.57
CA SER A 43 -0.23 13.28 -8.95
C SER A 43 -1.69 12.99 -9.29
N LEU A 44 -2.26 11.96 -8.65
CA LEU A 44 -3.69 11.61 -8.74
C LEU A 44 -4.58 12.45 -7.79
N GLY A 45 -4.00 13.41 -7.08
CA GLY A 45 -4.73 14.34 -6.21
C GLY A 45 -5.08 13.78 -4.83
N LEU A 46 -4.51 12.65 -4.40
CA LEU A 46 -4.72 12.14 -3.05
C LEU A 46 -4.04 13.03 -2.01
N LYS A 47 -4.72 13.24 -0.90
CA LYS A 47 -4.28 14.08 0.23
C LYS A 47 -4.17 13.25 1.50
N PRO A 48 -3.41 13.70 2.52
CA PRO A 48 -3.41 13.06 3.82
C PRO A 48 -4.84 12.82 4.33
N GLY A 49 -5.10 11.61 4.82
CA GLY A 49 -6.43 11.17 5.25
C GLY A 49 -7.26 10.42 4.21
N ASP A 50 -6.91 10.50 2.92
CA ASP A 50 -7.54 9.69 1.88
C ASP A 50 -7.21 8.20 2.02
N SER A 51 -7.97 7.35 1.34
CA SER A 51 -7.83 5.89 1.46
C SER A 51 -7.45 5.24 0.12
N ILE A 52 -6.67 4.16 0.21
CA ILE A 52 -6.42 3.23 -0.89
C ILE A 52 -6.73 1.79 -0.47
N ALA A 53 -7.08 0.95 -1.43
CA ALA A 53 -7.29 -0.48 -1.26
C ALA A 53 -6.21 -1.27 -2.00
N ILE A 54 -5.72 -2.35 -1.39
CA ILE A 54 -4.67 -3.20 -1.91
C ILE A 54 -5.16 -4.65 -1.83
N MET A 55 -5.40 -5.29 -2.97
CA MET A 55 -5.80 -6.69 -3.07
C MET A 55 -4.74 -7.45 -3.85
N LEU A 56 -3.82 -8.06 -3.16
CA LEU A 56 -2.68 -8.79 -3.73
C LEU A 56 -2.51 -10.15 -3.06
N GLU A 57 -2.03 -11.11 -3.82
CA GLU A 57 -1.32 -12.28 -3.30
C GLU A 57 0.03 -11.83 -2.69
N ASN A 58 0.86 -12.79 -2.27
CA ASN A 58 2.23 -12.47 -1.83
C ASN A 58 3.01 -11.91 -3.03
N HIS A 59 3.22 -10.61 -3.03
CA HIS A 59 3.87 -9.90 -4.12
C HIS A 59 5.02 -9.03 -3.60
N PHE A 60 6.13 -8.94 -4.35
CA PHE A 60 7.32 -8.21 -3.91
C PHE A 60 7.08 -6.68 -3.78
N LEU A 61 6.15 -6.10 -4.55
CA LEU A 61 5.77 -4.69 -4.44
C LEU A 61 4.76 -4.39 -3.32
N PHE A 62 4.28 -5.40 -2.58
CA PHE A 62 3.32 -5.20 -1.50
C PHE A 62 3.81 -4.19 -0.45
N PHE A 63 5.04 -4.36 0.04
CA PHE A 63 5.61 -3.43 1.02
C PHE A 63 5.93 -2.05 0.44
N PRO A 64 6.55 -1.91 -0.77
CA PRO A 64 6.68 -0.61 -1.41
C PRO A 64 5.37 0.18 -1.49
N ILE A 65 4.26 -0.47 -1.88
CA ILE A 65 2.94 0.17 -1.97
C ILE A 65 2.41 0.59 -0.59
N ILE A 66 2.52 -0.28 0.42
CA ILE A 66 2.13 0.05 1.80
C ILE A 66 2.92 1.25 2.32
N PHE A 67 4.23 1.26 2.13
CA PHE A 67 5.06 2.37 2.59
C PHE A 67 4.83 3.65 1.79
N ALA A 68 4.50 3.56 0.49
CA ALA A 68 4.07 4.70 -0.29
C ALA A 68 2.79 5.34 0.30
N ALA A 69 1.79 4.54 0.63
CA ALA A 69 0.57 5.01 1.27
C ALA A 69 0.83 5.57 2.67
N TRP A 70 1.63 4.86 3.46
CA TRP A 70 1.94 5.25 4.83
C TRP A 70 2.69 6.59 4.90
N ARG A 71 3.71 6.79 4.07
CA ARG A 71 4.47 8.05 4.02
C ARG A 71 3.68 9.21 3.41
N SER A 72 2.62 8.91 2.68
CA SER A 72 1.72 9.91 2.09
C SER A 72 0.59 10.32 3.04
N GLY A 73 0.58 9.87 4.30
CA GLY A 73 -0.52 10.15 5.22
C GLY A 73 -1.84 9.46 4.84
N LEU A 74 -1.82 8.42 4.01
CA LEU A 74 -3.01 7.75 3.55
C LEU A 74 -3.43 6.61 4.48
N ARG A 75 -4.73 6.28 4.44
CA ARG A 75 -5.22 4.98 4.94
C ARG A 75 -5.00 3.94 3.87
N TYR A 76 -4.46 2.80 4.24
CA TYR A 76 -4.39 1.65 3.34
C TYR A 76 -5.16 0.48 3.91
N THR A 77 -6.02 -0.12 3.08
CA THR A 77 -6.80 -1.31 3.41
C THR A 77 -6.26 -2.48 2.60
N THR A 78 -5.68 -3.45 3.30
CA THR A 78 -5.25 -4.70 2.67
C THR A 78 -6.43 -5.67 2.64
N ILE A 79 -6.78 -6.13 1.43
CA ILE A 79 -7.92 -7.01 1.17
C ILE A 79 -7.40 -8.40 0.82
N SER A 80 -7.97 -9.42 1.45
CA SER A 80 -7.62 -10.81 1.10
C SER A 80 -8.03 -11.11 -0.35
N TRP A 81 -7.09 -11.59 -1.14
CA TRP A 81 -7.30 -11.99 -2.53
C TRP A 81 -8.25 -13.20 -2.69
N ARG A 82 -8.61 -13.86 -1.58
CA ARG A 82 -9.55 -14.99 -1.56
C ARG A 82 -11.01 -14.57 -1.43
N LEU A 83 -11.30 -13.29 -1.23
CA LEU A 83 -12.66 -12.79 -1.12
C LEU A 83 -13.33 -12.77 -2.50
N GLN A 84 -14.66 -12.89 -2.47
CA GLN A 84 -15.48 -12.79 -3.68
C GLN A 84 -15.55 -11.33 -4.16
N PRO A 85 -15.74 -11.07 -5.47
CA PRO A 85 -15.81 -9.71 -6.00
C PRO A 85 -16.79 -8.79 -5.26
N SER A 86 -17.96 -9.31 -4.83
CA SER A 86 -18.94 -8.52 -4.07
C SER A 86 -18.48 -8.11 -2.68
N GLU A 87 -17.63 -8.93 -2.03
CA GLU A 87 -17.05 -8.60 -0.73
C GLU A 87 -15.95 -7.54 -0.89
N VAL A 88 -15.14 -7.66 -1.94
CA VAL A 88 -14.11 -6.68 -2.28
C VAL A 88 -14.74 -5.33 -2.64
N GLU A 89 -15.78 -5.34 -3.49
CA GLU A 89 -16.56 -4.14 -3.83
C GLU A 89 -17.06 -3.43 -2.57
N TYR A 90 -17.67 -4.20 -1.65
CA TYR A 90 -18.14 -3.64 -0.39
C TYR A 90 -17.03 -2.97 0.40
N ILE A 91 -15.87 -3.62 0.56
CA ILE A 91 -14.75 -3.07 1.34
C ILE A 91 -14.19 -1.82 0.67
N VAL A 92 -13.99 -1.83 -0.65
CA VAL A 92 -13.46 -0.68 -1.41
C VAL A 92 -14.38 0.54 -1.27
N LYS A 93 -15.69 0.34 -1.34
CA LYS A 93 -16.68 1.41 -1.16
C LYS A 93 -16.78 1.87 0.29
N ASP A 94 -16.78 0.96 1.25
CA ASP A 94 -16.90 1.28 2.69
C ASP A 94 -15.66 2.02 3.24
N CYS A 95 -14.46 1.69 2.77
CA CYS A 95 -13.24 2.42 3.14
C CYS A 95 -13.02 3.70 2.31
N GLU A 96 -13.93 4.02 1.39
CA GLU A 96 -13.85 5.19 0.51
C GLU A 96 -12.54 5.25 -0.28
N ALA A 97 -12.05 4.09 -0.75
CA ALA A 97 -10.79 4.01 -1.45
C ALA A 97 -10.84 4.75 -2.79
N LYS A 98 -9.89 5.67 -2.99
CA LYS A 98 -9.71 6.39 -4.26
C LYS A 98 -8.87 5.61 -5.26
N ILE A 99 -8.09 4.65 -4.77
CA ILE A 99 -7.25 3.78 -5.58
C ILE A 99 -7.50 2.32 -5.17
N LEU A 100 -7.59 1.43 -6.16
CA LEU A 100 -7.48 -0.02 -5.99
C LEU A 100 -6.24 -0.51 -6.72
N ILE A 101 -5.35 -1.23 -6.01
CA ILE A 101 -4.18 -1.88 -6.60
C ILE A 101 -4.35 -3.38 -6.48
N THR A 102 -4.22 -4.08 -7.61
CA THR A 102 -4.30 -5.55 -7.71
C THR A 102 -3.18 -6.08 -8.61
N SER A 103 -3.21 -7.37 -8.96
CA SER A 103 -2.21 -8.01 -9.81
C SER A 103 -2.84 -8.80 -10.95
N LYS A 104 -2.02 -9.11 -11.96
CA LYS A 104 -2.44 -9.95 -13.09
C LYS A 104 -2.86 -11.36 -12.66
N PHE A 105 -2.36 -11.85 -11.54
CA PHE A 105 -2.80 -13.10 -10.93
C PHE A 105 -4.31 -13.09 -10.59
N LEU A 106 -4.87 -11.91 -10.30
CA LEU A 106 -6.27 -11.71 -9.92
C LEU A 106 -7.12 -11.11 -11.05
N GLU A 107 -6.68 -11.24 -12.31
CA GLU A 107 -7.30 -10.58 -13.47
C GLU A 107 -8.81 -10.82 -13.59
N GLU A 108 -9.29 -12.04 -13.36
CA GLU A 108 -10.72 -12.34 -13.46
C GLU A 108 -11.54 -11.59 -12.40
N THR A 109 -11.07 -11.54 -11.17
CA THR A 109 -11.70 -10.73 -10.11
C THR A 109 -11.63 -9.23 -10.45
N ALA A 110 -10.50 -8.77 -11.00
CA ALA A 110 -10.32 -7.38 -11.41
C ALA A 110 -11.32 -6.97 -12.51
N LYS A 111 -11.58 -7.82 -13.50
CA LYS A 111 -12.59 -7.58 -14.56
C LYS A 111 -14.00 -7.41 -13.98
N ASP A 112 -14.36 -8.21 -12.97
CA ASP A 112 -15.66 -8.06 -12.32
C ASP A 112 -15.74 -6.78 -11.49
N LEU A 113 -14.68 -6.43 -10.77
CA LEU A 113 -14.58 -5.19 -10.02
C LEU A 113 -14.62 -3.95 -10.92
N ASN A 114 -14.06 -4.04 -12.15
CA ASN A 114 -14.11 -2.94 -13.10
C ASN A 114 -15.54 -2.51 -13.47
N LYS A 115 -16.48 -3.45 -13.46
CA LYS A 115 -17.90 -3.21 -13.79
C LYS A 115 -18.66 -2.44 -12.69
N VAL A 116 -18.14 -2.43 -11.46
CA VAL A 116 -18.90 -1.96 -10.27
C VAL A 116 -18.17 -0.89 -9.46
N LEU A 117 -16.89 -0.61 -9.78
CA LEU A 117 -16.07 0.41 -9.12
C LEU A 117 -15.84 1.60 -10.04
N ASP A 118 -16.85 2.49 -10.10
CA ASP A 118 -16.73 3.76 -10.79
C ASP A 118 -16.03 4.80 -9.92
N GLY A 119 -15.24 5.70 -10.54
CA GLY A 119 -14.56 6.80 -9.85
C GLY A 119 -13.37 6.38 -8.98
N VAL A 120 -12.93 5.13 -9.05
CA VAL A 120 -11.74 4.60 -8.40
C VAL A 120 -10.64 4.45 -9.43
N HIS A 121 -9.45 5.01 -9.19
CA HIS A 121 -8.26 4.72 -10.00
C HIS A 121 -7.85 3.27 -9.80
N LYS A 122 -7.62 2.54 -10.86
CA LYS A 122 -7.35 1.10 -10.80
C LYS A 122 -6.00 0.79 -11.42
N PHE A 123 -5.10 0.18 -10.63
CA PHE A 123 -3.78 -0.24 -11.06
C PHE A 123 -3.61 -1.75 -10.96
N MET A 124 -2.85 -2.30 -11.89
CA MET A 124 -2.50 -3.71 -11.96
C MET A 124 -0.99 -3.89 -11.95
N LEU A 125 -0.52 -4.83 -11.14
CA LEU A 125 0.86 -5.30 -11.15
C LEU A 125 1.04 -6.43 -12.15
N ASP A 126 2.25 -6.59 -12.66
CA ASP A 126 2.65 -7.61 -13.64
C ASP A 126 1.89 -7.53 -14.99
N GLY A 127 1.44 -6.34 -15.35
CA GLY A 127 0.77 -6.07 -16.62
C GLY A 127 -0.36 -5.07 -16.52
N ASP A 128 -1.30 -5.18 -17.45
CA ASP A 128 -2.51 -4.36 -17.53
C ASP A 128 -3.73 -5.21 -17.90
N THR A 129 -4.91 -4.65 -17.77
CA THR A 129 -6.16 -5.20 -18.29
C THR A 129 -7.16 -4.07 -18.50
N ASP A 130 -8.25 -4.33 -19.20
CA ASP A 130 -9.27 -3.30 -19.46
C ASP A 130 -9.75 -2.61 -18.17
N GLY A 131 -9.63 -1.27 -18.15
CA GLY A 131 -9.97 -0.44 -17.01
C GLY A 131 -8.93 -0.38 -15.87
N TYR A 132 -7.76 -0.98 -16.06
CA TYR A 132 -6.62 -0.93 -15.13
C TYR A 132 -5.37 -0.46 -15.86
N GLU A 133 -4.63 0.45 -15.24
CA GLU A 133 -3.32 0.90 -15.71
C GLU A 133 -2.21 0.07 -15.06
N SER A 134 -1.06 -0.12 -15.75
CA SER A 134 0.11 -0.76 -15.14
C SER A 134 0.67 0.14 -14.04
N TYR A 135 0.76 -0.39 -12.82
CA TYR A 135 1.35 0.32 -11.69
C TYR A 135 2.83 0.59 -11.91
N GLU A 136 3.56 -0.38 -12.44
CA GLU A 136 5.00 -0.26 -12.71
C GLU A 136 5.27 0.88 -13.70
N GLN A 137 4.51 0.96 -14.79
CA GLN A 137 4.63 2.05 -15.76
C GLN A 137 4.24 3.40 -15.15
N ALA A 138 3.22 3.42 -14.30
CA ALA A 138 2.76 4.64 -13.65
C ALA A 138 3.80 5.23 -12.69
N ILE A 139 4.59 4.40 -12.03
CA ILE A 139 5.65 4.87 -11.10
C ILE A 139 7.00 5.11 -11.80
N GLU A 140 7.25 4.57 -12.99
CA GLU A 140 8.57 4.57 -13.64
C GLU A 140 9.15 5.99 -13.82
N GLY A 141 8.32 6.97 -14.16
CA GLY A 141 8.73 8.38 -14.31
C GLY A 141 8.65 9.23 -13.04
N MET A 142 8.21 8.67 -11.92
CA MET A 142 8.03 9.41 -10.68
C MET A 142 9.35 9.64 -9.95
N SER A 143 9.43 10.76 -9.19
CA SER A 143 10.61 11.08 -8.39
C SER A 143 10.88 10.02 -7.32
N LYS A 144 12.16 9.73 -7.12
CA LYS A 144 12.66 8.88 -6.03
C LYS A 144 12.94 9.67 -4.75
N ASP A 145 12.80 10.99 -4.79
CA ASP A 145 12.94 11.86 -3.62
C ASP A 145 11.68 11.83 -2.76
N VAL A 146 11.84 12.26 -1.53
CA VAL A 146 10.73 12.35 -0.57
C VAL A 146 9.72 13.40 -1.02
N ILE A 147 8.43 13.13 -0.86
CA ILE A 147 7.37 14.13 -1.08
C ILE A 147 7.45 15.24 -0.02
N GLU A 148 7.13 16.49 -0.41
CA GLU A 148 7.27 17.67 0.45
C GLU A 148 6.41 17.61 1.73
N ASP A 149 5.23 17.00 1.65
CA ASP A 149 4.25 16.91 2.73
C ASP A 149 4.22 15.51 3.38
N GLU A 150 5.38 14.83 3.42
CA GLU A 150 5.45 13.50 4.01
C GLU A 150 4.96 13.48 5.45
N CYS A 151 3.99 12.62 5.73
CA CYS A 151 3.42 12.45 7.06
C CYS A 151 2.89 11.03 7.27
N GLN A 152 2.72 10.67 8.53
CA GLN A 152 2.36 9.30 8.91
C GLN A 152 0.89 8.97 8.60
N GLY A 153 0.69 8.01 7.69
CA GLY A 153 -0.59 7.34 7.46
C GLY A 153 -0.78 6.11 8.35
N GLY A 154 -1.75 5.27 7.99
CA GLY A 154 -2.03 4.09 8.79
C GLY A 154 -2.91 3.06 8.09
N SER A 155 -2.96 1.85 8.65
CA SER A 155 -3.83 0.79 8.16
C SER A 155 -5.27 0.98 8.64
N MET A 156 -6.23 0.63 7.76
CA MET A 156 -7.61 0.38 8.11
C MET A 156 -7.91 -1.10 7.86
N LEU A 157 -8.06 -1.86 8.93
CA LEU A 157 -8.25 -3.31 8.84
C LEU A 157 -9.74 -3.66 8.92
N TYR A 158 -10.11 -4.73 8.23
CA TYR A 158 -11.45 -5.31 8.29
C TYR A 158 -11.45 -6.60 9.11
N SER A 159 -12.40 -6.72 10.01
CA SER A 159 -12.67 -7.96 10.75
C SER A 159 -13.88 -8.67 10.18
N SER A 160 -13.91 -10.00 10.29
CA SER A 160 -15.13 -10.78 10.02
C SER A 160 -16.21 -10.38 11.03
N GLY A 161 -17.16 -9.55 10.60
CA GLY A 161 -18.26 -9.13 11.46
C GLY A 161 -19.15 -10.32 11.81
N THR A 162 -19.60 -10.40 13.07
CA THR A 162 -20.59 -11.40 13.53
C THR A 162 -21.93 -11.30 12.80
N THR A 163 -22.17 -10.23 12.07
CA THR A 163 -23.40 -9.94 11.31
C THR A 163 -23.28 -10.23 9.81
N GLY A 164 -22.24 -10.94 9.36
CA GLY A 164 -22.05 -11.38 7.98
C GLY A 164 -21.40 -10.38 7.02
N LYS A 165 -21.26 -9.10 7.41
CA LYS A 165 -20.46 -8.13 6.63
C LYS A 165 -19.18 -7.75 7.36
N PRO A 166 -18.03 -7.64 6.66
CA PRO A 166 -16.79 -7.16 7.26
C PRO A 166 -16.98 -5.76 7.87
N LYS A 167 -16.36 -5.51 9.02
CA LYS A 167 -16.38 -4.19 9.67
C LYS A 167 -15.00 -3.57 9.65
N GLY A 168 -14.90 -2.38 9.07
CA GLY A 168 -13.67 -1.60 9.04
C GLY A 168 -13.39 -0.93 10.38
N VAL A 169 -12.16 -1.07 10.87
CA VAL A 169 -11.67 -0.40 12.08
C VAL A 169 -10.94 0.87 11.66
N LYS A 170 -11.67 1.98 11.61
CA LYS A 170 -11.12 3.30 11.24
C LYS A 170 -10.51 3.95 12.48
N ARG A 171 -9.19 4.06 12.51
CA ARG A 171 -8.44 4.79 13.56
C ARG A 171 -8.13 6.20 13.08
N GLU A 172 -7.97 7.13 14.02
CA GLU A 172 -7.39 8.45 13.70
C GLU A 172 -5.97 8.27 13.18
N LEU A 173 -5.64 9.01 12.12
CA LEU A 173 -4.28 9.03 11.59
C LEU A 173 -3.47 10.07 12.36
N PRO A 174 -2.22 9.75 12.73
CA PRO A 174 -1.37 10.71 13.42
C PRO A 174 -1.10 11.95 12.57
N LEU A 175 -0.93 11.78 11.26
CA LEU A 175 -0.57 12.84 10.29
C LEU A 175 0.60 13.70 10.76
N THR A 176 1.47 13.11 11.58
CA THR A 176 2.68 13.79 12.07
C THR A 176 3.78 13.69 11.03
N PRO A 177 4.65 14.71 10.90
CA PRO A 177 5.86 14.58 10.10
C PRO A 177 6.67 13.36 10.54
N LEU A 178 7.27 12.68 9.58
CA LEU A 178 8.03 11.47 9.86
C LEU A 178 9.49 11.85 10.21
N PRO A 179 10.04 11.32 11.31
CA PRO A 179 11.42 11.60 11.68
C PRO A 179 12.39 10.88 10.73
N TYR A 180 13.31 11.67 10.13
CA TYR A 180 14.40 11.14 9.30
C TYR A 180 15.68 10.84 10.09
N GLU A 181 15.74 11.18 11.37
CA GLU A 181 16.92 10.98 12.18
C GLU A 181 16.94 9.58 12.79
N ALA A 182 18.06 8.90 12.57
CA ALA A 182 18.30 7.58 13.17
C ALA A 182 18.49 7.74 14.69
N GLY A 183 17.49 7.40 15.47
CA GLY A 183 17.54 7.46 16.92
C GLY A 183 16.17 7.52 17.60
N GLU A 184 15.17 8.00 16.93
CA GLU A 184 13.80 7.91 17.43
C GLU A 184 13.14 6.65 16.88
N GLU A 185 13.10 5.62 17.70
CA GLU A 185 12.34 4.40 17.39
C GLU A 185 10.86 4.77 17.27
N ASP A 186 10.26 4.52 16.10
CA ASP A 186 8.81 4.51 15.97
C ASP A 186 8.27 3.33 16.79
N PRO A 187 7.65 3.59 17.95
CA PRO A 187 7.17 2.51 18.82
C PRO A 187 5.97 1.77 18.21
N GLY A 188 5.38 2.27 17.13
CA GLY A 188 4.14 1.72 16.57
C GLY A 188 4.33 0.42 15.79
N LEU A 189 5.25 0.40 14.81
CA LEU A 189 5.42 -0.77 13.93
C LEU A 189 6.25 -1.87 14.61
N ALA A 190 7.27 -1.50 15.42
CA ALA A 190 8.04 -2.45 16.22
C ALA A 190 7.16 -3.18 17.25
N ARG A 191 6.19 -2.48 17.86
CA ARG A 191 5.20 -3.12 18.75
C ARG A 191 4.30 -4.11 18.03
N VAL A 192 3.90 -3.83 16.79
CA VAL A 192 3.05 -4.75 16.01
C VAL A 192 3.81 -6.02 15.66
N LEU A 193 5.07 -5.92 15.24
CA LEU A 193 5.90 -7.09 14.92
C LEU A 193 6.20 -7.94 16.17
N LEU A 194 6.45 -7.31 17.33
CA LEU A 194 6.65 -8.00 18.61
C LEU A 194 5.39 -8.70 19.13
N LEU A 195 4.19 -8.19 18.81
CA LEU A 195 2.91 -8.80 19.20
C LEU A 195 2.56 -10.04 18.36
N TYR A 196 3.13 -10.19 17.15
CA TYR A 196 2.89 -11.32 16.26
C TYR A 196 4.04 -12.34 16.21
N GLY A 197 5.02 -12.22 17.12
CA GLY A 197 6.03 -13.27 17.34
C GLY A 197 7.05 -13.42 16.21
N ALA A 198 7.43 -12.32 15.57
CA ALA A 198 8.53 -12.29 14.59
C ALA A 198 9.85 -11.93 15.28
#